data_08973dd9c8197184e20d951db863b4c4
#
_entry.id   08973dd9c8197184e20d951db863b4c4
#
_cell.length_a   1.000
_cell.length_b   1.000
_cell.length_c   1.000
_cell.angle_alpha   90.00
_cell.angle_beta   90.00
_cell.angle_gamma   90.00
#
_symmetry.space_group_name_H-M   'P 1'
#
loop_
_entity.id
_entity.type
_entity.pdbx_description
1 polymer ?
#
loop_
_entity_poly.entity_id
_entity_poly.type
_entity_poly.pdbx_seq_one_letter_code
_entity_poly.pdbx_strand_id
1 'polypeptide(L)'
;MKMLHSLSGVFCGICVLTSLGCAAAVVGGGVAGGYAVSTDERSVGKMFDDAAITTKVKSELIGDKNVKARNIDVDTVAGVVVLSGYVDSQREANRAGTLAKAVPGVVRVKNELQVGSRTIGQGVDDKVLGAKIKARLIEEPGIKALNIDVDVYSGSAYVTGTVASQAQKKNVLNLIRSVDGVKGVVDNLNVH
;
A
#
# COMPACT_ATOMS: atom_id res chain seq x y z
N MET A 1 63.53 -28.55 -30.68
CA MET A 1 63.11 -29.07 -31.98
C MET A 1 61.79 -28.47 -32.33
N LYS A 2 61.85 -27.50 -33.23
CA LYS A 2 60.92 -27.21 -34.34
C LYS A 2 59.47 -26.85 -33.90
N MET A 3 59.04 -25.74 -34.10
CA MET A 3 58.62 -24.93 -35.31
C MET A 3 57.13 -24.71 -35.10
N LEU A 4 56.64 -23.60 -35.18
CA LEU A 4 56.55 -22.46 -36.12
C LEU A 4 55.14 -22.26 -36.60
N HIS A 5 54.83 -21.02 -36.75
CA HIS A 5 53.75 -20.39 -37.56
C HIS A 5 52.38 -20.26 -36.96
N SER A 6 51.85 -19.14 -36.88
CA SER A 6 51.85 -17.93 -37.73
C SER A 6 50.42 -17.51 -38.00
N LEU A 7 50.21 -16.27 -37.96
CA LEU A 7 49.29 -15.37 -38.67
C LEU A 7 47.90 -15.21 -38.11
N SER A 8 47.67 -14.06 -37.56
CA SER A 8 47.15 -12.89 -38.31
C SER A 8 45.65 -12.85 -38.42
N GLY A 9 45.07 -11.83 -37.88
CA GLY A 9 43.65 -11.48 -38.09
C GLY A 9 43.26 -10.29 -37.22
N VAL A 10 43.74 -9.14 -37.60
CA VAL A 10 43.23 -7.83 -37.22
C VAL A 10 41.79 -7.77 -37.62
N PHE A 11 40.87 -7.50 -36.66
CA PHE A 11 39.75 -6.66 -37.01
C PHE A 11 39.33 -5.83 -35.80
N CYS A 12 39.61 -4.59 -35.98
CA CYS A 12 39.12 -3.41 -35.30
C CYS A 12 37.59 -3.40 -35.32
N GLY A 13 37.01 -3.27 -34.16
CA GLY A 13 35.55 -3.08 -34.01
C GLY A 13 35.29 -2.30 -32.77
N ILE A 14 35.52 -1.01 -32.85
CA ILE A 14 35.07 -0.01 -31.86
C ILE A 14 33.56 -0.06 -31.84
N CYS A 15 32.97 -0.63 -30.80
CA CYS A 15 31.59 -0.36 -30.45
C CYS A 15 31.53 0.52 -29.20
N VAL A 16 31.61 1.81 -29.46
CA VAL A 16 31.16 2.83 -28.53
C VAL A 16 29.65 2.73 -28.43
N LEU A 17 29.14 2.05 -27.43
CA LEU A 17 27.73 2.10 -27.08
C LEU A 17 27.54 3.21 -26.05
N THR A 18 27.21 4.36 -26.58
CA THR A 18 26.61 5.48 -25.89
C THR A 18 25.32 5.04 -25.18
N SER A 19 25.39 5.00 -23.88
CA SER A 19 24.20 4.89 -23.03
C SER A 19 23.44 6.23 -23.06
N LEU A 20 22.61 6.42 -24.08
CA LEU A 20 21.61 7.48 -24.05
C LEU A 20 20.37 6.99 -23.33
N GLY A 21 19.99 7.77 -22.35
CA GLY A 21 18.90 7.58 -21.46
C GLY A 21 17.56 7.30 -22.12
N CYS A 22 16.83 6.38 -21.52
CA CYS A 22 15.42 6.22 -21.77
C CYS A 22 14.64 7.28 -21.02
N ALA A 23 14.54 8.45 -21.60
CA ALA A 23 13.40 9.33 -21.38
C ALA A 23 12.35 8.92 -22.40
N ALA A 24 11.54 7.93 -22.08
CA ALA A 24 10.37 7.58 -22.86
C ALA A 24 9.26 8.58 -22.55
N ALA A 25 9.26 9.70 -23.27
CA ALA A 25 8.06 10.49 -23.46
C ALA A 25 7.11 9.69 -24.35
N VAL A 26 6.10 9.06 -23.76
CA VAL A 26 4.97 8.53 -24.51
C VAL A 26 3.99 9.67 -24.71
N VAL A 27 4.15 10.38 -25.82
CA VAL A 27 3.12 11.27 -26.35
C VAL A 27 2.61 10.68 -27.64
N GLY A 28 1.37 10.25 -27.64
CA GLY A 28 0.48 10.28 -28.78
C GLY A 28 0.54 9.14 -29.77
N GLY A 29 -0.55 8.43 -29.91
CA GLY A 29 -0.84 7.60 -31.05
C GLY A 29 -1.79 6.45 -30.70
N GLY A 30 -3.08 6.64 -30.90
CA GLY A 30 -4.10 5.62 -30.65
C GLY A 30 -3.90 4.35 -31.47
N VAL A 31 -4.22 3.23 -30.87
CA VAL A 31 -4.80 2.07 -31.54
C VAL A 31 -5.73 1.37 -30.55
N ALA A 32 -6.90 1.07 -31.05
CA ALA A 32 -7.96 0.34 -30.41
C ALA A 32 -7.49 -1.01 -29.86
N GLY A 33 -7.63 -1.17 -28.57
CA GLY A 33 -7.38 -2.38 -27.82
C GLY A 33 -7.79 -2.11 -26.40
N GLY A 34 -9.09 -1.81 -26.23
CA GLY A 34 -9.65 -1.38 -24.94
C GLY A 34 -9.65 -2.49 -23.94
N TYR A 35 -8.63 -2.53 -23.12
CA TYR A 35 -8.80 -2.98 -21.76
C TYR A 35 -9.00 -1.73 -20.93
N ALA A 36 -10.27 -1.44 -20.69
CA ALA A 36 -10.64 -0.39 -19.77
C ALA A 36 -10.11 -0.75 -18.38
N VAL A 37 -8.89 -0.30 -18.09
CA VAL A 37 -8.38 -0.19 -16.71
C VAL A 37 -9.06 1.05 -16.12
N SER A 38 -10.36 0.99 -15.94
CA SER A 38 -11.14 2.01 -15.23
C SER A 38 -11.99 1.34 -14.18
N THR A 39 -11.34 0.73 -13.21
CA THR A 39 -12.04 0.15 -12.06
C THR A 39 -11.69 0.83 -10.75
N ASP A 40 -10.80 1.82 -10.77
CA ASP A 40 -10.54 2.62 -9.59
C ASP A 40 -11.47 3.84 -9.56
N GLU A 41 -12.27 3.92 -8.51
CA GLU A 41 -13.21 5.02 -8.27
C GLU A 41 -12.52 6.30 -7.83
N ARG A 42 -11.18 6.23 -7.63
CA ARG A 42 -10.33 7.38 -7.37
C ARG A 42 -9.75 7.91 -8.68
N SER A 43 -9.72 9.21 -8.87
CA SER A 43 -8.98 9.77 -10.00
C SER A 43 -7.49 9.45 -9.85
N VAL A 44 -6.83 9.13 -10.96
CA VAL A 44 -5.39 8.78 -10.98
C VAL A 44 -4.54 9.86 -10.28
N GLY A 45 -4.87 11.13 -10.47
CA GLY A 45 -4.19 12.23 -9.78
C GLY A 45 -4.29 12.15 -8.26
N LYS A 46 -5.48 11.90 -7.72
CA LYS A 46 -5.68 11.76 -6.27
C LYS A 46 -4.96 10.54 -5.70
N MET A 47 -4.84 9.45 -6.47
CA MET A 47 -4.06 8.29 -6.04
C MET A 47 -2.57 8.61 -5.93
N PHE A 48 -2.01 9.35 -6.87
CA PHE A 48 -0.61 9.78 -6.79
C PHE A 48 -0.37 10.71 -5.61
N ASP A 49 -1.31 11.61 -5.33
CA ASP A 49 -1.23 12.50 -4.17
C ASP A 49 -1.26 11.69 -2.86
N ASP A 50 -2.17 10.73 -2.73
CA ASP A 50 -2.28 9.85 -1.55
C ASP A 50 -1.02 8.98 -1.37
N ALA A 51 -0.45 8.44 -2.44
CA ALA A 51 0.79 7.66 -2.39
C ALA A 51 1.98 8.53 -1.95
N ALA A 52 2.05 9.77 -2.41
CA ALA A 52 3.08 10.72 -2.00
C ALA A 52 2.94 11.10 -0.51
N ILE A 53 1.71 11.32 -0.04
CA ILE A 53 1.41 11.58 1.37
C ILE A 53 1.84 10.38 2.22
N THR A 54 1.42 9.15 1.86
CA THR A 54 1.79 7.92 2.55
C THR A 54 3.30 7.79 2.68
N THR A 55 4.04 7.99 1.59
CA THR A 55 5.50 7.91 1.58
C THR A 55 6.14 8.94 2.50
N LYS A 56 5.65 10.19 2.48
CA LYS A 56 6.13 11.25 3.36
C LYS A 56 5.85 10.95 4.83
N VAL A 57 4.62 10.51 5.16
CA VAL A 57 4.27 10.13 6.53
C VAL A 57 5.18 9.00 7.02
N LYS A 58 5.38 7.94 6.24
CA LYS A 58 6.31 6.84 6.58
C LYS A 58 7.72 7.36 6.81
N SER A 59 8.22 8.29 5.99
CA SER A 59 9.53 8.89 6.15
C SER A 59 9.67 9.68 7.46
N GLU A 60 8.66 10.48 7.81
CA GLU A 60 8.65 11.24 9.08
C GLU A 60 8.63 10.30 10.30
N LEU A 61 7.84 9.22 10.23
CA LEU A 61 7.81 8.22 11.30
C LEU A 61 9.17 7.51 11.47
N ILE A 62 9.82 7.15 10.37
CA ILE A 62 11.15 6.50 10.38
C ILE A 62 12.22 7.45 10.94
N GLY A 63 12.13 8.74 10.65
CA GLY A 63 13.06 9.77 11.10
C GLY A 63 12.98 10.07 12.60
N ASP A 64 11.89 9.71 13.27
CA ASP A 64 11.69 10.02 14.70
C ASP A 64 12.18 8.88 15.61
N LYS A 65 13.11 9.19 16.49
CA LYS A 65 13.72 8.20 17.41
C LYS A 65 12.76 7.63 18.46
N ASN A 66 11.63 8.32 18.70
CA ASN A 66 10.63 7.93 19.68
C ASN A 66 9.48 7.12 19.06
N VAL A 67 9.55 6.82 17.76
CA VAL A 67 8.53 6.07 17.04
C VAL A 67 9.15 4.82 16.40
N LYS A 68 8.59 3.65 16.72
CA LYS A 68 8.99 2.39 16.10
C LYS A 68 8.21 2.19 14.77
N ALA A 69 8.56 2.96 13.75
CA ALA A 69 7.84 3.03 12.48
C ALA A 69 7.60 1.66 11.82
N ARG A 70 8.48 0.66 12.05
CA ARG A 70 8.33 -0.72 11.53
C ARG A 70 7.06 -1.44 12.02
N ASN A 71 6.46 -0.97 13.11
CA ASN A 71 5.27 -1.55 13.72
C ASN A 71 4.00 -0.76 13.38
N ILE A 72 4.13 0.26 12.54
CA ILE A 72 3.04 1.18 12.16
C ILE A 72 2.80 1.06 10.65
N ASP A 73 1.59 0.71 10.27
CA ASP A 73 1.11 0.81 8.91
C ASP A 73 0.43 2.15 8.67
N VAL A 74 0.59 2.65 7.45
CA VAL A 74 0.08 3.97 7.05
C VAL A 74 -0.65 3.82 5.73
N ASP A 75 -1.94 4.11 5.75
CA ASP A 75 -2.82 4.14 4.57
C ASP A 75 -3.38 5.54 4.39
N THR A 76 -3.47 5.97 3.13
CA THR A 76 -4.03 7.28 2.81
C THR A 76 -5.12 7.14 1.75
N VAL A 77 -6.27 7.73 2.02
CA VAL A 77 -7.39 7.80 1.07
C VAL A 77 -7.99 9.19 1.10
N ALA A 78 -7.95 9.90 -0.02
CA ALA A 78 -8.43 11.27 -0.17
C ALA A 78 -7.82 12.24 0.89
N GLY A 79 -6.51 12.12 1.15
CA GLY A 79 -5.78 12.91 2.14
C GLY A 79 -6.08 12.54 3.60
N VAL A 80 -6.92 11.55 3.85
CA VAL A 80 -7.17 11.01 5.20
C VAL A 80 -6.16 9.90 5.47
N VAL A 81 -5.26 10.14 6.41
CA VAL A 81 -4.24 9.17 6.85
C VAL A 81 -4.81 8.32 7.97
N VAL A 82 -4.72 7.01 7.82
CA VAL A 82 -5.02 6.03 8.88
C VAL A 82 -3.69 5.45 9.35
N LEU A 83 -3.43 5.54 10.65
CA LEU A 83 -2.30 4.88 11.30
C LEU A 83 -2.81 3.66 12.03
N SER A 84 -2.31 2.48 11.69
CA SER A 84 -2.66 1.22 12.34
C SER A 84 -1.42 0.45 12.78
N GLY A 85 -1.59 -0.50 13.68
CA GLY A 85 -0.46 -1.29 14.21
C GLY A 85 -0.28 -1.20 15.72
N TYR A 86 0.95 -1.48 16.19
CA TYR A 86 1.28 -1.53 17.61
C TYR A 86 2.39 -0.57 17.98
N VAL A 87 2.22 0.09 19.13
CA VAL A 87 3.21 0.98 19.73
C VAL A 87 3.41 0.61 21.20
N ASP A 88 4.58 0.94 21.77
CA ASP A 88 4.91 0.58 23.13
C ASP A 88 4.19 1.45 24.18
N SER A 89 3.71 2.61 23.78
CA SER A 89 3.06 3.56 24.69
C SER A 89 2.09 4.51 23.99
N GLN A 90 1.16 5.07 24.78
CA GLN A 90 0.25 6.13 24.31
C GLN A 90 1.03 7.38 23.84
N ARG A 91 2.20 7.65 24.44
CA ARG A 91 3.07 8.76 24.02
C ARG A 91 3.57 8.55 22.59
N GLU A 92 3.98 7.33 22.26
CA GLU A 92 4.42 6.97 20.90
C GLU A 92 3.26 7.09 19.90
N ALA A 93 2.06 6.58 20.24
CA ALA A 93 0.86 6.74 19.43
C ALA A 93 0.54 8.23 19.15
N ASN A 94 0.57 9.06 20.18
CA ASN A 94 0.31 10.50 20.04
C ASN A 94 1.38 11.18 19.20
N ARG A 95 2.65 10.79 19.36
CA ARG A 95 3.78 11.32 18.57
C ARG A 95 3.63 10.97 17.09
N ALA A 96 3.32 9.72 16.77
CA ALA A 96 3.06 9.27 15.40
C ALA A 96 1.91 10.07 14.76
N GLY A 97 0.80 10.26 15.47
CA GLY A 97 -0.31 11.08 15.01
C GLY A 97 0.07 12.53 14.73
N THR A 98 0.92 13.12 15.58
CA THR A 98 1.42 14.50 15.40
C THR A 98 2.29 14.62 14.16
N LEU A 99 3.22 13.68 13.95
CA LEU A 99 4.09 13.65 12.79
C LEU A 99 3.28 13.51 11.49
N ALA A 100 2.33 12.57 11.45
CA ALA A 100 1.46 12.37 10.31
C ALA A 100 0.65 13.63 9.97
N LYS A 101 0.11 14.32 10.99
CA LYS A 101 -0.69 15.54 10.80
C LYS A 101 0.12 16.71 10.26
N ALA A 102 1.42 16.76 10.50
CA ALA A 102 2.31 17.82 10.04
C ALA A 102 2.69 17.69 8.55
N VAL A 103 2.40 16.55 7.92
CA VAL A 103 2.75 16.32 6.51
C VAL A 103 1.82 17.12 5.60
N PRO A 104 2.37 17.91 4.65
CA PRO A 104 1.57 18.64 3.68
C PRO A 104 0.67 17.72 2.85
N GLY A 105 -0.58 18.12 2.66
CA GLY A 105 -1.60 17.34 1.96
C GLY A 105 -2.46 16.45 2.87
N VAL A 106 -2.07 16.27 4.12
CA VAL A 106 -2.89 15.53 5.10
C VAL A 106 -4.08 16.38 5.54
N VAL A 107 -5.28 15.91 5.22
CA VAL A 107 -6.55 16.54 5.60
C VAL A 107 -6.93 16.15 7.03
N ARG A 108 -6.75 14.87 7.36
CA ARG A 108 -7.09 14.31 8.68
C ARG A 108 -6.25 13.08 8.97
N VAL A 109 -5.99 12.83 10.26
CA VAL A 109 -5.37 11.60 10.75
C VAL A 109 -6.37 10.84 11.61
N LYS A 110 -6.56 9.57 11.29
CA LYS A 110 -7.21 8.58 12.16
C LYS A 110 -6.12 7.75 12.80
N ASN A 111 -5.96 7.89 14.11
CA ASN A 111 -4.93 7.18 14.85
C ASN A 111 -5.56 5.96 15.53
N GLU A 112 -5.41 4.81 14.90
CA GLU A 112 -5.94 3.50 15.31
C GLU A 112 -4.83 2.61 15.92
N LEU A 113 -3.73 3.23 16.36
CA LEU A 113 -2.60 2.53 16.97
C LEU A 113 -2.99 1.91 18.32
N GLN A 114 -2.63 0.66 18.51
CA GLN A 114 -2.85 -0.07 19.75
C GLN A 114 -1.59 -0.05 20.62
N VAL A 115 -1.75 0.23 21.91
CA VAL A 115 -0.64 0.16 22.88
C VAL A 115 -0.46 -1.30 23.30
N GLY A 116 0.72 -1.83 23.06
CA GLY A 116 1.06 -3.21 23.40
C GLY A 116 2.08 -3.81 22.45
N SER A 117 2.43 -5.07 22.67
CA SER A 117 3.32 -5.83 21.79
C SER A 117 2.57 -6.97 21.12
N ARG A 118 2.87 -7.19 19.87
CA ARG A 118 2.39 -8.34 19.11
C ARG A 118 3.28 -9.56 19.39
N THR A 119 2.70 -10.68 19.77
CA THR A 119 3.45 -11.93 19.80
C THR A 119 3.67 -12.49 18.40
N ILE A 120 4.72 -13.30 18.20
CA ILE A 120 5.01 -13.91 16.88
C ILE A 120 3.83 -14.75 16.40
N GLY A 121 3.19 -15.54 17.32
CA GLY A 121 2.01 -16.34 16.99
C GLY A 121 0.84 -15.49 16.51
N GLN A 122 0.49 -14.46 17.25
CA GLN A 122 -0.57 -13.51 16.84
C GLN A 122 -0.28 -12.87 15.48
N GLY A 123 1.02 -12.60 15.21
CA GLY A 123 1.43 -12.06 13.92
C GLY A 123 1.16 -12.97 12.73
N VAL A 124 1.33 -14.26 12.91
CA VAL A 124 1.05 -15.27 11.87
C VAL A 124 -0.46 -15.45 11.70
N ASP A 125 -1.20 -15.57 12.81
CA ASP A 125 -2.66 -15.74 12.79
C ASP A 125 -3.35 -14.56 12.12
N ASP A 126 -2.93 -13.34 12.41
CA ASP A 126 -3.47 -12.12 11.79
C ASP A 126 -3.19 -12.06 10.29
N LYS A 127 -2.00 -12.45 9.84
CA LYS A 127 -1.67 -12.52 8.41
C LYS A 127 -2.52 -13.53 7.65
N VAL A 128 -2.72 -14.71 8.26
CA VAL A 128 -3.59 -15.75 7.69
C VAL A 128 -5.02 -15.26 7.62
N LEU A 129 -5.50 -14.59 8.67
CA LEU A 129 -6.83 -14.02 8.71
C LEU A 129 -7.01 -12.90 7.67
N GLY A 130 -6.04 -12.01 7.53
CA GLY A 130 -6.05 -10.98 6.48
C GLY A 130 -6.12 -11.57 5.07
N ALA A 131 -5.35 -12.64 4.80
CA ALA A 131 -5.40 -13.34 3.52
C ALA A 131 -6.78 -13.97 3.27
N LYS A 132 -7.41 -14.59 4.28
CA LYS A 132 -8.78 -15.14 4.17
C LYS A 132 -9.80 -14.04 3.86
N ILE A 133 -9.71 -12.90 4.53
CA ILE A 133 -10.61 -11.79 4.28
C ILE A 133 -10.44 -11.27 2.84
N LYS A 134 -9.20 -11.04 2.40
CA LYS A 134 -8.91 -10.57 1.03
C LYS A 134 -9.43 -11.55 -0.03
N ALA A 135 -9.26 -12.85 0.18
CA ALA A 135 -9.81 -13.87 -0.73
C ALA A 135 -11.35 -13.79 -0.82
N ARG A 136 -12.03 -13.66 0.32
CA ARG A 136 -13.49 -13.53 0.34
C ARG A 136 -14.00 -12.26 -0.35
N LEU A 137 -13.27 -11.14 -0.19
CA LEU A 137 -13.62 -9.89 -0.89
C LEU A 137 -13.47 -10.01 -2.41
N ILE A 138 -12.47 -10.77 -2.89
CA ILE A 138 -12.24 -11.01 -4.32
C ILE A 138 -13.33 -11.91 -4.92
N GLU A 139 -13.79 -12.90 -4.15
CA GLU A 139 -14.82 -13.86 -4.59
C GLU A 139 -16.24 -13.23 -4.63
N GLU A 140 -16.47 -12.13 -3.92
CA GLU A 140 -17.81 -11.55 -3.78
C GLU A 140 -18.18 -10.68 -4.98
N PRO A 141 -19.24 -11.05 -5.74
CA PRO A 141 -19.70 -10.27 -6.89
C PRO A 141 -20.11 -8.85 -6.48
N GLY A 142 -19.64 -7.85 -7.26
CA GLY A 142 -19.98 -6.45 -7.02
C GLY A 142 -19.11 -5.74 -5.99
N ILE A 143 -18.11 -6.41 -5.39
CA ILE A 143 -17.08 -5.77 -4.59
C ILE A 143 -15.82 -5.55 -5.44
N LYS A 144 -15.37 -4.29 -5.55
CA LYS A 144 -14.08 -3.96 -6.18
C LYS A 144 -12.96 -4.12 -5.14
N ALA A 145 -12.53 -5.36 -4.91
CA ALA A 145 -11.58 -5.70 -3.85
C ALA A 145 -10.24 -4.95 -3.95
N LEU A 146 -9.82 -4.53 -5.14
CA LEU A 146 -8.60 -3.74 -5.37
C LEU A 146 -8.66 -2.33 -4.76
N ASN A 147 -9.86 -1.81 -4.50
CA ASN A 147 -10.07 -0.50 -3.90
C ASN A 147 -10.19 -0.57 -2.37
N ILE A 148 -10.02 -1.76 -1.80
CA ILE A 148 -10.17 -2.02 -0.37
C ILE A 148 -8.89 -2.64 0.15
N ASP A 149 -8.28 -2.01 1.14
CA ASP A 149 -7.20 -2.62 1.89
C ASP A 149 -7.67 -3.10 3.25
N VAL A 150 -7.07 -4.21 3.70
CA VAL A 150 -7.44 -4.85 4.97
C VAL A 150 -6.18 -5.26 5.70
N ASP A 151 -5.98 -4.64 6.86
CA ASP A 151 -4.98 -5.03 7.84
C ASP A 151 -5.63 -5.68 9.05
N VAL A 152 -4.96 -6.65 9.63
CA VAL A 152 -5.48 -7.36 10.81
C VAL A 152 -4.50 -7.26 11.96
N TYR A 153 -5.02 -6.86 13.13
CA TYR A 153 -4.26 -6.75 14.37
C TYR A 153 -5.07 -7.36 15.52
N SER A 154 -4.51 -8.38 16.17
CA SER A 154 -5.17 -9.14 17.26
C SER A 154 -6.57 -9.64 16.91
N GLY A 155 -6.80 -10.00 15.64
CA GLY A 155 -8.08 -10.45 15.11
C GLY A 155 -9.07 -9.32 14.77
N SER A 156 -8.69 -8.05 14.94
CA SER A 156 -9.47 -6.90 14.49
C SER A 156 -9.05 -6.49 13.08
N ALA A 157 -10.00 -6.44 12.15
CA ALA A 157 -9.77 -6.04 10.76
C ALA A 157 -9.95 -4.52 10.61
N TYR A 158 -8.91 -3.84 10.17
CA TYR A 158 -8.90 -2.42 9.80
C TYR A 158 -9.12 -2.33 8.30
N VAL A 159 -10.24 -1.74 7.89
CA VAL A 159 -10.67 -1.73 6.49
C VAL A 159 -10.61 -0.31 5.97
N THR A 160 -9.71 -0.08 5.02
CA THR A 160 -9.47 1.23 4.41
C THR A 160 -9.73 1.16 2.91
N GLY A 161 -10.20 2.23 2.31
CA GLY A 161 -10.42 2.27 0.86
C GLY A 161 -11.65 3.07 0.45
N THR A 162 -12.09 2.82 -0.78
CA THR A 162 -13.24 3.53 -1.38
C THR A 162 -14.24 2.54 -1.96
N VAL A 163 -15.51 2.79 -1.71
CA VAL A 163 -16.65 2.01 -2.22
C VAL A 163 -17.66 2.93 -2.91
N ALA A 164 -18.43 2.39 -3.87
CA ALA A 164 -19.35 3.16 -4.70
C ALA A 164 -20.65 3.59 -3.98
N SER A 165 -21.01 2.91 -2.89
CA SER A 165 -22.27 3.20 -2.19
C SER A 165 -22.27 2.73 -0.74
N GLN A 166 -23.18 3.29 0.06
CA GLN A 166 -23.41 2.83 1.43
C GLN A 166 -23.87 1.37 1.50
N ALA A 167 -24.61 0.91 0.48
CA ALA A 167 -25.01 -0.49 0.39
C ALA A 167 -23.80 -1.41 0.21
N GLN A 168 -22.87 -1.05 -0.70
CA GLN A 168 -21.63 -1.78 -0.91
C GLN A 168 -20.76 -1.76 0.35
N LYS A 169 -20.62 -0.60 1.00
CA LYS A 169 -19.92 -0.48 2.29
C LYS A 169 -20.47 -1.46 3.32
N LYS A 170 -21.79 -1.50 3.51
CA LYS A 170 -22.43 -2.43 4.42
C LYS A 170 -22.16 -3.89 4.07
N ASN A 171 -22.21 -4.24 2.79
CA ASN A 171 -21.92 -5.60 2.31
C ASN A 171 -20.47 -6.00 2.63
N VAL A 172 -19.50 -5.15 2.33
CA VAL A 172 -18.09 -5.36 2.64
C VAL A 172 -17.88 -5.63 4.14
N LEU A 173 -18.41 -4.75 4.98
CA LEU A 173 -18.26 -4.88 6.45
C LEU A 173 -18.93 -6.15 6.99
N ASN A 174 -20.10 -6.52 6.47
CA ASN A 174 -20.80 -7.74 6.88
C ASN A 174 -20.04 -8.99 6.43
N LEU A 175 -19.51 -9.00 5.20
CA LEU A 175 -18.68 -10.09 4.68
C LEU A 175 -17.45 -10.30 5.58
N ILE A 176 -16.75 -9.23 5.92
CA ILE A 176 -15.56 -9.31 6.79
C ILE A 176 -15.93 -9.86 8.17
N ARG A 177 -17.04 -9.40 8.76
CA ARG A 177 -17.50 -9.90 10.07
C ARG A 177 -17.87 -11.38 10.05
N SER A 178 -18.25 -11.94 8.90
CA SER A 178 -18.61 -13.35 8.76
C SER A 178 -17.39 -14.28 8.63
N VAL A 179 -16.18 -13.74 8.49
CA VAL A 179 -14.96 -14.55 8.37
C VAL A 179 -14.56 -15.06 9.76
N ASP A 180 -14.40 -16.38 9.88
CA ASP A 180 -13.99 -17.01 11.13
C ASP A 180 -12.61 -16.48 11.59
N GLY A 181 -12.58 -16.06 12.86
CA GLY A 181 -11.41 -15.47 13.49
C GLY A 181 -11.44 -13.94 13.58
N VAL A 182 -12.37 -13.27 12.90
CA VAL A 182 -12.58 -11.83 13.03
C VAL A 182 -13.26 -11.52 14.36
N LYS A 183 -12.60 -10.76 15.23
CA LYS A 183 -13.12 -10.31 16.52
C LYS A 183 -13.77 -8.93 16.43
N GLY A 184 -13.36 -8.11 15.49
CA GLY A 184 -13.88 -6.76 15.30
C GLY A 184 -13.54 -6.22 13.92
N VAL A 185 -14.28 -5.18 13.49
CA VAL A 185 -14.01 -4.47 12.23
C VAL A 185 -14.01 -2.98 12.50
N VAL A 186 -12.89 -2.34 12.17
CA VAL A 186 -12.70 -0.88 12.20
C VAL A 186 -12.93 -0.36 10.79
N ASP A 187 -13.95 0.47 10.63
CA ASP A 187 -14.40 0.97 9.33
C ASP A 187 -13.77 2.31 9.00
N ASN A 188 -12.85 2.29 8.03
CA ASN A 188 -12.23 3.46 7.44
C ASN A 188 -12.54 3.58 5.92
N LEU A 189 -13.63 2.94 5.45
CA LEU A 189 -14.08 3.05 4.07
C LEU A 189 -14.74 4.41 3.80
N ASN A 190 -14.35 5.02 2.70
CA ASN A 190 -14.99 6.20 2.15
C ASN A 190 -16.01 5.78 1.08
N VAL A 191 -17.13 6.50 1.01
CA VAL A 191 -18.13 6.34 -0.07
C VAL A 191 -17.92 7.47 -1.06
N HIS A 192 -17.82 7.10 -2.34
CA HIS A 192 -17.56 8.05 -3.42
C HIS A 192 -18.85 8.43 -4.11
#